data_8f913b894e03ac5500eac94dbd0e30c9
#
_entry.id   8f913b894e03ac5500eac94dbd0e30c9
#
_cell.length_a   1.000
_cell.length_b   1.000
_cell.length_c   1.000
_cell.angle_alpha   90.00
_cell.angle_beta   90.00
_cell.angle_gamma   90.00
#
_symmetry.space_group_name_H-M   'P 1'
#
loop_
_entity.id
_entity.type
_entity.pdbx_description
1 polymer ?
#
loop_
_entity_poly.entity_id
_entity_poly.type
_entity_poly.pdbx_seq_one_letter_code
_entity_poly.pdbx_strand_id
1 'polypeptide(L)'
;IGLQINTDGYGCLALDLNGDTLGREWVSEDMTGTDPYEIFAKLDAMTFPLESRLKRRGCKVVGAGFALPGIVTDDMWLLVARNLGWENVNLTRFNVVRRLDVVAGNEAKMAAIAQIPGYATERAPFLNVVDRTDSFIYLSTDIGIGGAVVRDGEVVMGSHGFAGEIGHLSVAMDGPLCSCGRHGCLEAFAGRRALVEAAGIAEDGDATSSEAIDM
;
A
#
# COMPACT_ATOMS: atom_id res chain seq x y z
N ILE A 1 1.80 -15.18 -1.59
CA ILE A 1 2.40 -14.38 -0.52
C ILE A 1 2.19 -12.92 -0.85
N GLY A 2 1.68 -12.12 0.12
CA GLY A 2 1.64 -10.66 0.06
C GLY A 2 2.84 -10.08 0.81
N LEU A 3 3.45 -9.08 0.23
CA LEU A 3 4.49 -8.26 0.83
C LEU A 3 3.99 -6.83 0.93
N GLN A 4 4.35 -6.13 1.98
CA GLN A 4 4.01 -4.72 2.15
C GLN A 4 5.18 -3.97 2.78
N ILE A 5 5.42 -2.78 2.31
CA ILE A 5 6.17 -1.72 2.97
C ILE A 5 5.29 -0.49 2.96
N ASN A 6 5.15 0.17 4.10
CA ASN A 6 4.53 1.48 4.23
C ASN A 6 5.40 2.37 5.14
N THR A 7 4.90 3.50 5.59
CA THR A 7 5.66 4.43 6.44
C THR A 7 5.86 3.94 7.87
N ASP A 8 4.99 3.03 8.37
CA ASP A 8 5.00 2.53 9.76
C ASP A 8 5.66 1.17 9.88
N GLY A 9 6.15 0.58 8.76
CA GLY A 9 6.80 -0.71 8.83
C GLY A 9 6.77 -1.51 7.54
N TYR A 10 7.10 -2.78 7.68
CA TYR A 10 7.12 -3.74 6.57
C TYR A 10 6.73 -5.14 7.05
N GLY A 11 6.26 -5.95 6.14
CA GLY A 11 5.88 -7.30 6.50
C GLY A 11 5.45 -8.19 5.35
N CYS A 12 5.05 -9.39 5.71
CA CYS A 12 4.55 -10.39 4.76
C CYS A 12 3.35 -11.15 5.33
N LEU A 13 2.49 -11.60 4.43
CA LEU A 13 1.30 -12.39 4.69
C LEU A 13 1.24 -13.55 3.71
N ALA A 14 1.06 -14.77 4.19
CA ALA A 14 0.76 -15.91 3.35
C ALA A 14 -0.70 -16.30 3.48
N LEU A 15 -1.38 -16.40 2.36
CA LEU A 15 -2.75 -16.89 2.25
C LEU A 15 -2.76 -18.17 1.42
N ASP A 16 -3.72 -19.06 1.68
CA ASP A 16 -4.04 -20.12 0.75
C ASP A 16 -5.02 -19.63 -0.35
N LEU A 17 -5.45 -20.52 -1.23
CA LEU A 17 -6.36 -20.17 -2.31
C LEU A 17 -7.81 -19.90 -1.84
N ASN A 18 -8.14 -20.25 -0.60
CA ASN A 18 -9.41 -19.90 0.01
C ASN A 18 -9.37 -18.53 0.70
N GLY A 19 -8.16 -17.94 0.87
CA GLY A 19 -7.93 -16.70 1.60
C GLY A 19 -7.59 -16.90 3.08
N ASP A 20 -7.48 -18.15 3.55
CA ASP A 20 -7.13 -18.44 4.92
C ASP A 20 -5.66 -18.06 5.20
N THR A 21 -5.44 -17.38 6.32
CA THR A 21 -4.10 -16.95 6.72
C THR A 21 -3.24 -18.14 7.17
N LEU A 22 -2.18 -18.42 6.43
CA LEU A 22 -1.20 -19.45 6.75
C LEU A 22 -0.02 -18.93 7.60
N GLY A 23 0.22 -17.64 7.58
CA GLY A 23 1.24 -16.98 8.39
C GLY A 23 1.31 -15.49 8.09
N ARG A 24 1.68 -14.72 9.11
CA ARG A 24 1.85 -13.27 9.03
C ARG A 24 3.03 -12.86 9.89
N GLU A 25 3.84 -11.96 9.36
CA GLU A 25 4.94 -11.30 10.07
C GLU A 25 4.87 -9.80 9.75
N TRP A 26 5.00 -8.96 10.76
CA TRP A 26 5.03 -7.51 10.62
C TRP A 26 6.06 -6.92 11.58
N VAL A 27 6.83 -5.96 11.11
CA VAL A 27 7.74 -5.15 11.92
C VAL A 27 7.28 -3.71 11.83
N SER A 28 6.94 -3.12 12.98
CA SER A 28 6.63 -1.70 13.08
C SER A 28 7.94 -0.94 13.29
N GLU A 29 8.26 -0.07 12.34
CA GLU A 29 9.47 0.74 12.31
C GLU A 29 9.17 2.00 11.47
N ASP A 30 9.66 3.17 11.89
CA ASP A 30 9.58 4.37 11.05
C ASP A 30 10.46 4.17 9.80
N MET A 31 9.78 4.14 8.65
CA MET A 31 10.41 3.86 7.37
C MET A 31 10.88 5.13 6.64
N THR A 32 10.64 6.32 7.24
CA THR A 32 11.00 7.60 6.63
C THR A 32 12.51 7.74 6.46
N GLY A 33 12.98 7.97 5.24
CA GLY A 33 14.40 8.17 4.94
C GLY A 33 15.29 6.93 5.09
N THR A 34 14.69 5.74 5.20
CA THR A 34 15.43 4.47 5.25
C THR A 34 16.08 4.13 3.90
N ASP A 35 17.12 3.29 3.93
CA ASP A 35 17.73 2.76 2.71
C ASP A 35 16.88 1.60 2.16
N PRO A 36 16.39 1.67 0.92
CA PRO A 36 15.63 0.57 0.32
C PRO A 36 16.40 -0.75 0.32
N TYR A 37 17.73 -0.73 0.14
CA TYR A 37 18.54 -1.96 0.14
C TYR A 37 18.52 -2.67 1.49
N GLU A 38 18.57 -1.90 2.58
CA GLU A 38 18.47 -2.44 3.94
C GLU A 38 17.09 -3.06 4.19
N ILE A 39 16.03 -2.34 3.85
CA ILE A 39 14.66 -2.79 4.09
C ILE A 39 14.32 -4.03 3.26
N PHE A 40 14.70 -4.07 2.00
CA PHE A 40 14.49 -5.25 1.17
C PHE A 40 15.29 -6.47 1.66
N ALA A 41 16.47 -6.27 2.24
CA ALA A 41 17.23 -7.35 2.87
C ALA A 41 16.54 -7.87 4.14
N LYS A 42 16.00 -6.98 4.98
CA LYS A 42 15.18 -7.35 6.16
C LYS A 42 13.92 -8.13 5.73
N LEU A 43 13.24 -7.68 4.69
CA LEU A 43 12.04 -8.34 4.15
C LEU A 43 12.38 -9.73 3.56
N ASP A 44 13.50 -9.86 2.87
CA ASP A 44 13.99 -11.15 2.36
C ASP A 44 14.28 -12.14 3.52
N ALA A 45 14.97 -11.66 4.55
CA ALA A 45 15.25 -12.45 5.76
C ALA A 45 13.97 -12.88 6.50
N MET A 46 12.92 -12.06 6.50
CA MET A 46 11.61 -12.35 7.10
C MET A 46 10.84 -13.41 6.30
N THR A 47 10.88 -13.36 4.97
CA THR A 47 10.12 -14.27 4.12
C THR A 47 10.69 -15.69 4.09
N PHE A 48 11.98 -15.88 4.25
CA PHE A 48 12.64 -17.20 4.24
C PHE A 48 12.09 -18.20 5.27
N PRO A 49 11.95 -17.85 6.57
CA PRO A 49 11.34 -18.72 7.57
C PRO A 49 9.88 -19.05 7.25
N LEU A 50 9.12 -18.08 6.75
CA LEU A 50 7.72 -18.27 6.36
C LEU A 50 7.62 -19.32 5.23
N GLU A 51 8.36 -19.16 4.15
CA GLU A 51 8.41 -20.12 3.05
C GLU A 51 8.83 -21.51 3.50
N SER A 52 9.83 -21.59 4.37
CA SER A 52 10.30 -22.86 4.95
C SER A 52 9.19 -23.57 5.76
N ARG A 53 8.40 -22.81 6.52
CA ARG A 53 7.23 -23.33 7.25
C ARG A 53 6.16 -23.84 6.29
N LEU A 54 5.83 -23.06 5.25
CA LEU A 54 4.85 -23.44 4.24
C LEU A 54 5.28 -24.72 3.50
N LYS A 55 6.52 -24.82 3.08
CA LYS A 55 7.08 -26.01 2.42
C LYS A 55 6.98 -27.26 3.29
N ARG A 56 7.31 -27.16 4.60
CA ARG A 56 7.16 -28.28 5.54
C ARG A 56 5.72 -28.73 5.72
N ARG A 57 4.75 -27.82 5.52
CA ARG A 57 3.30 -28.14 5.55
C ARG A 57 2.78 -28.66 4.21
N GLY A 58 3.65 -28.88 3.23
CA GLY A 58 3.27 -29.34 1.89
C GLY A 58 2.70 -28.23 0.99
N CYS A 59 2.76 -26.97 1.40
CA CYS A 59 2.27 -25.86 0.61
C CYS A 59 3.32 -25.43 -0.43
N LYS A 60 2.84 -25.03 -1.62
CA LYS A 60 3.66 -24.45 -2.68
C LYS A 60 3.25 -22.97 -2.85
N VAL A 61 4.22 -22.06 -2.86
CA VAL A 61 3.97 -20.67 -3.26
C VAL A 61 3.68 -20.64 -4.76
N VAL A 62 2.54 -20.08 -5.14
CA VAL A 62 2.07 -20.01 -6.53
C VAL A 62 2.14 -18.57 -7.09
N GLY A 63 2.42 -17.59 -6.26
CA GLY A 63 2.60 -16.20 -6.65
C GLY A 63 2.86 -15.32 -5.44
N ALA A 64 3.33 -14.10 -5.72
CA ALA A 64 3.52 -13.09 -4.71
C ALA A 64 3.14 -11.70 -5.24
N GLY A 65 2.51 -10.89 -4.38
CA GLY A 65 2.19 -9.49 -4.64
C GLY A 65 2.94 -8.58 -3.68
N PHE A 66 3.28 -7.38 -4.10
CA PHE A 66 3.97 -6.41 -3.28
C PHE A 66 3.29 -5.05 -3.33
N ALA A 67 2.75 -4.63 -2.21
CA ALA A 67 2.14 -3.32 -2.03
C ALA A 67 3.18 -2.33 -1.52
N LEU A 68 3.36 -1.23 -2.25
CA LEU A 68 4.30 -0.15 -1.96
C LEU A 68 3.61 1.21 -2.01
N PRO A 69 3.95 2.16 -1.16
CA PRO A 69 3.53 3.54 -1.35
C PRO A 69 4.22 4.14 -2.59
N GLY A 70 3.55 5.08 -3.24
CA GLY A 70 4.10 5.79 -4.38
C GLY A 70 3.80 5.15 -5.74
N ILE A 71 4.60 5.51 -6.74
CA ILE A 71 4.34 5.18 -8.14
C ILE A 71 5.20 4.01 -8.57
N VAL A 72 4.57 2.88 -8.84
CA VAL A 72 5.21 1.66 -9.35
C VAL A 72 4.79 1.45 -10.79
N THR A 73 5.76 1.22 -11.66
CA THR A 73 5.55 0.97 -13.10
C THR A 73 5.47 -0.52 -13.42
N ASP A 74 4.92 -0.86 -14.58
CA ASP A 74 4.76 -2.25 -15.03
C ASP A 74 6.12 -2.96 -15.23
N ASP A 75 7.19 -2.23 -15.49
CA ASP A 75 8.57 -2.74 -15.60
C ASP A 75 9.32 -2.78 -14.26
N MET A 76 8.56 -2.77 -13.15
CA MET A 76 9.06 -2.97 -11.80
C MET A 76 10.02 -1.87 -11.30
N TRP A 77 9.76 -0.62 -11.67
CA TRP A 77 10.41 0.54 -11.08
C TRP A 77 9.48 1.22 -10.07
N LEU A 78 9.99 1.48 -8.88
CA LEU A 78 9.41 2.45 -7.97
C LEU A 78 10.00 3.81 -8.34
N LEU A 79 9.22 4.63 -9.06
CA LEU A 79 9.68 5.93 -9.53
C LEU A 79 9.85 6.90 -8.38
N VAL A 80 8.87 6.95 -7.49
CA VAL A 80 8.91 7.82 -6.31
C VAL A 80 7.99 7.28 -5.21
N ALA A 81 8.49 7.25 -3.99
CA ALA A 81 7.74 7.04 -2.75
C ALA A 81 8.15 8.14 -1.76
N ARG A 82 7.50 9.31 -1.85
CA ARG A 82 7.91 10.52 -1.12
C ARG A 82 7.93 10.32 0.39
N ASN A 83 6.94 9.61 0.91
CA ASN A 83 6.82 9.33 2.34
C ASN A 83 7.96 8.44 2.88
N LEU A 84 8.59 7.65 2.02
CA LEU A 84 9.78 6.85 2.35
C LEU A 84 11.10 7.58 2.00
N GLY A 85 11.03 8.64 1.20
CA GLY A 85 12.22 9.31 0.65
C GLY A 85 12.91 8.50 -0.46
N TRP A 86 12.20 7.57 -1.10
CA TRP A 86 12.77 6.68 -2.12
C TRP A 86 12.44 7.18 -3.53
N GLU A 87 13.44 7.15 -4.41
CA GLU A 87 13.29 7.54 -5.82
C GLU A 87 14.11 6.61 -6.73
N ASN A 88 13.55 6.31 -7.90
CA ASN A 88 14.22 5.55 -8.96
C ASN A 88 14.77 4.18 -8.50
N VAL A 89 13.99 3.43 -7.73
CA VAL A 89 14.38 2.13 -7.22
C VAL A 89 13.94 1.03 -8.19
N ASN A 90 14.90 0.31 -8.74
CA ASN A 90 14.62 -0.86 -9.56
C ASN A 90 14.35 -2.08 -8.67
N LEU A 91 13.11 -2.49 -8.58
CA LEU A 91 12.65 -3.57 -7.71
C LEU A 91 13.21 -4.94 -8.11
N THR A 92 13.53 -5.14 -9.40
CA THR A 92 14.10 -6.41 -9.87
C THR A 92 15.52 -6.69 -9.36
N ARG A 93 16.19 -5.70 -8.76
CA ARG A 93 17.49 -5.89 -8.13
C ARG A 93 17.44 -6.65 -6.82
N PHE A 94 16.29 -6.68 -6.15
CA PHE A 94 16.16 -7.30 -4.84
C PHE A 94 15.87 -8.80 -4.93
N ASN A 95 16.52 -9.57 -4.07
CA ASN A 95 16.45 -11.03 -4.09
C ASN A 95 15.03 -11.54 -3.80
N VAL A 96 14.32 -10.99 -2.82
CA VAL A 96 12.95 -11.37 -2.49
C VAL A 96 12.01 -11.21 -3.67
N VAL A 97 12.17 -10.15 -4.47
CA VAL A 97 11.34 -9.87 -5.65
C VAL A 97 11.56 -10.93 -6.74
N ARG A 98 12.82 -11.24 -7.04
CA ARG A 98 13.15 -12.26 -8.06
C ARG A 98 12.77 -13.67 -7.61
N ARG A 99 13.05 -13.99 -6.34
CA ARG A 99 12.86 -15.34 -5.77
C ARG A 99 11.39 -15.73 -5.68
N LEU A 100 10.52 -14.77 -5.35
CA LEU A 100 9.08 -14.99 -5.22
C LEU A 100 8.30 -14.68 -6.50
N ASP A 101 8.98 -14.23 -7.56
CA ASP A 101 8.35 -13.80 -8.82
C ASP A 101 7.22 -12.78 -8.55
N VAL A 102 7.61 -11.68 -7.90
CA VAL A 102 6.68 -10.71 -7.33
C VAL A 102 6.10 -9.79 -8.43
N VAL A 103 4.79 -9.56 -8.36
CA VAL A 103 4.13 -8.43 -9.02
C VAL A 103 3.98 -7.29 -8.01
N ALA A 104 4.56 -6.13 -8.30
CA ALA A 104 4.50 -4.97 -7.42
C ALA A 104 3.50 -3.92 -7.93
N GLY A 105 2.92 -3.18 -6.99
CA GLY A 105 2.01 -2.09 -7.32
C GLY A 105 1.82 -1.10 -6.17
N ASN A 106 1.16 0.01 -6.48
CA ASN A 106 0.77 0.99 -5.48
C ASN A 106 -0.20 0.37 -4.47
N GLU A 107 0.00 0.65 -3.18
CA GLU A 107 -0.78 0.06 -2.08
C GLU A 107 -2.29 0.31 -2.18
N ALA A 108 -2.71 1.53 -2.55
CA ALA A 108 -4.14 1.84 -2.71
C ALA A 108 -4.77 1.09 -3.90
N LYS A 109 -4.02 0.90 -4.99
CA LYS A 109 -4.46 0.11 -6.14
C LYS A 109 -4.58 -1.37 -5.79
N MET A 110 -3.59 -1.92 -5.08
CA MET A 110 -3.64 -3.31 -4.58
C MET A 110 -4.79 -3.52 -3.60
N ALA A 111 -5.04 -2.55 -2.71
CA ALA A 111 -6.17 -2.58 -1.79
C ALA A 111 -7.52 -2.51 -2.52
N ALA A 112 -7.63 -1.72 -3.59
CA ALA A 112 -8.82 -1.68 -4.44
C ALA A 112 -9.08 -3.02 -5.14
N ILE A 113 -8.05 -3.67 -5.67
CA ILE A 113 -8.15 -5.03 -6.26
C ILE A 113 -8.68 -6.02 -5.22
N ALA A 114 -8.22 -5.92 -3.98
CA ALA A 114 -8.66 -6.80 -2.90
C ALA A 114 -10.16 -6.63 -2.54
N GLN A 115 -10.81 -5.52 -2.94
CA GLN A 115 -12.26 -5.33 -2.76
C GLN A 115 -13.08 -6.09 -3.82
N ILE A 116 -12.50 -6.43 -4.96
CA ILE A 116 -13.20 -7.12 -6.05
C ILE A 116 -13.46 -8.58 -5.67
N PRO A 117 -14.71 -9.10 -5.76
CA PRO A 117 -15.04 -10.49 -5.44
C PRO A 117 -14.18 -11.48 -6.21
N GLY A 118 -13.70 -12.52 -5.51
CA GLY A 118 -12.83 -13.55 -6.07
C GLY A 118 -11.34 -13.31 -5.86
N TYR A 119 -10.94 -12.11 -5.39
CA TYR A 119 -9.57 -11.83 -4.96
C TYR A 119 -9.39 -11.95 -3.44
N ALA A 120 -10.47 -11.84 -2.66
CA ALA A 120 -10.47 -12.10 -1.22
C ALA A 120 -11.69 -12.93 -0.84
N THR A 121 -11.52 -13.94 0.00
CA THR A 121 -12.58 -14.90 0.35
C THR A 121 -13.28 -14.55 1.66
N GLU A 122 -12.57 -14.03 2.64
CA GLU A 122 -13.18 -13.57 3.89
C GLU A 122 -13.37 -12.05 3.85
N ARG A 123 -14.60 -11.63 3.58
CA ARG A 123 -15.03 -10.25 3.75
C ARG A 123 -15.88 -10.14 4.98
N ALA A 124 -15.68 -9.07 5.72
CA ALA A 124 -16.66 -8.69 6.73
C ALA A 124 -18.06 -8.63 6.05
N PRO A 125 -19.11 -9.20 6.66
CA PRO A 125 -20.41 -9.37 6.02
C PRO A 125 -21.06 -8.07 5.51
N PHE A 126 -20.61 -6.92 6.00
CA PHE A 126 -21.08 -5.58 5.62
C PHE A 126 -20.28 -4.93 4.47
N LEU A 127 -19.25 -5.61 3.95
CA LEU A 127 -18.40 -5.09 2.84
C LEU A 127 -18.74 -5.72 1.48
N ASN A 128 -19.78 -6.54 1.37
CA ASN A 128 -20.28 -7.10 0.12
C ASN A 128 -21.08 -6.05 -0.70
N VAL A 129 -20.48 -4.89 -0.92
CA VAL A 129 -21.15 -3.78 -1.63
C VAL A 129 -20.76 -3.76 -3.11
N VAL A 130 -19.75 -4.55 -3.51
CA VAL A 130 -19.16 -4.49 -4.84
C VAL A 130 -19.27 -5.85 -5.52
N ASP A 131 -19.85 -5.89 -6.72
CA ASP A 131 -19.83 -7.05 -7.61
C ASP A 131 -18.56 -7.09 -8.47
N ARG A 132 -18.28 -8.25 -9.08
CA ARG A 132 -17.04 -8.50 -9.81
C ARG A 132 -16.82 -7.57 -11.00
N THR A 133 -17.89 -7.02 -11.56
CA THR A 133 -17.88 -6.12 -12.72
C THR A 133 -18.25 -4.69 -12.38
N ASP A 134 -18.33 -4.36 -11.08
CA ASP A 134 -18.70 -3.01 -10.68
C ASP A 134 -17.58 -2.00 -10.95
N SER A 135 -18.01 -0.77 -11.11
CA SER A 135 -17.15 0.40 -11.17
C SER A 135 -17.26 1.17 -9.87
N PHE A 136 -16.14 1.46 -9.23
CA PHE A 136 -16.09 2.18 -7.97
C PHE A 136 -14.80 2.99 -7.82
N ILE A 137 -14.80 3.90 -6.86
CA ILE A 137 -13.60 4.61 -6.41
C ILE A 137 -13.23 4.05 -5.04
N TYR A 138 -11.99 3.59 -4.91
CA TYR A 138 -11.40 3.23 -3.63
C TYR A 138 -10.65 4.44 -3.08
N LEU A 139 -10.86 4.76 -1.82
CA LEU A 139 -10.13 5.76 -1.07
C LEU A 139 -9.50 5.12 0.16
N SER A 140 -8.25 5.39 0.37
CA SER A 140 -7.49 5.02 1.57
C SER A 140 -7.05 6.30 2.26
N THR A 141 -7.40 6.44 3.53
CA THR A 141 -6.98 7.55 4.38
C THR A 141 -6.12 6.98 5.51
N ASP A 142 -4.83 7.26 5.45
CA ASP A 142 -3.86 6.91 6.46
C ASP A 142 -2.93 8.12 6.66
N ILE A 143 -1.63 7.98 6.58
CA ILE A 143 -0.69 9.13 6.61
C ILE A 143 -1.01 10.11 5.49
N GLY A 144 -1.24 9.61 4.29
CA GLY A 144 -1.71 10.37 3.13
C GLY A 144 -3.13 9.97 2.70
N ILE A 145 -3.54 10.46 1.55
CA ILE A 145 -4.76 10.02 0.87
C ILE A 145 -4.37 9.29 -0.41
N GLY A 146 -4.51 7.98 -0.39
CA GLY A 146 -4.39 7.12 -1.56
C GLY A 146 -5.74 6.90 -2.26
N GLY A 147 -5.69 6.50 -3.52
CA GLY A 147 -6.91 6.13 -4.23
C GLY A 147 -6.68 5.27 -5.45
N ALA A 148 -7.76 4.65 -5.89
CA ALA A 148 -7.81 3.91 -7.14
C ALA A 148 -9.20 4.06 -7.77
N VAL A 149 -9.23 4.05 -9.09
CA VAL A 149 -10.47 3.98 -9.87
C VAL A 149 -10.56 2.57 -10.42
N VAL A 150 -11.67 1.90 -10.14
CA VAL A 150 -12.01 0.61 -10.72
C VAL A 150 -13.14 0.82 -11.71
N ARG A 151 -13.00 0.28 -12.91
CA ARG A 151 -14.01 0.30 -13.96
C ARG A 151 -14.22 -1.13 -14.45
N ASP A 152 -15.48 -1.57 -14.46
CA ASP A 152 -15.88 -2.89 -14.92
C ASP A 152 -15.05 -4.04 -14.27
N GLY A 153 -14.72 -3.88 -12.97
CA GLY A 153 -13.92 -4.84 -12.21
C GLY A 153 -12.41 -4.75 -12.47
N GLU A 154 -11.92 -3.77 -13.22
CA GLU A 154 -10.50 -3.58 -13.50
C GLU A 154 -10.00 -2.24 -12.97
N VAL A 155 -8.81 -2.24 -12.36
CA VAL A 155 -8.17 -1.00 -11.91
C VAL A 155 -7.67 -0.19 -13.10
N VAL A 156 -8.08 1.07 -13.17
CA VAL A 156 -7.62 2.01 -14.18
C VAL A 156 -6.19 2.46 -13.84
N MET A 157 -5.22 1.97 -14.59
CA MET A 157 -3.80 2.30 -14.37
C MET A 157 -3.39 3.62 -15.03
N GLY A 158 -4.08 4.03 -16.11
CA GLY A 158 -3.61 5.12 -16.98
C GLY A 158 -2.39 4.70 -17.80
N SER A 159 -1.92 5.59 -18.66
CA SER A 159 -0.83 5.29 -19.61
C SER A 159 0.52 4.98 -18.95
N HIS A 160 0.74 5.43 -17.71
CA HIS A 160 2.02 5.34 -17.02
C HIS A 160 1.85 5.00 -15.53
N GLY A 161 0.74 4.40 -15.13
CA GLY A 161 0.48 4.05 -13.74
C GLY A 161 0.01 5.20 -12.83
N PHE A 162 -0.25 6.41 -13.36
CA PHE A 162 -0.59 7.60 -12.56
C PHE A 162 -2.09 7.81 -12.33
N ALA A 163 -2.97 7.00 -12.91
CA ALA A 163 -4.39 7.15 -12.65
C ALA A 163 -4.72 6.79 -11.20
N GLY A 164 -5.69 7.49 -10.63
CA GLY A 164 -6.14 7.24 -9.26
C GLY A 164 -5.37 7.98 -8.17
N GLU A 165 -4.47 8.91 -8.51
CA GLU A 165 -3.75 9.78 -7.55
C GLU A 165 -4.70 10.84 -6.96
N ILE A 166 -5.78 10.38 -6.29
CA ILE A 166 -6.92 11.20 -5.85
C ILE A 166 -6.49 12.16 -4.73
N GLY A 167 -5.60 11.74 -3.84
CA GLY A 167 -5.05 12.58 -2.78
C GLY A 167 -4.36 13.84 -3.31
N HIS A 168 -3.90 13.78 -4.56
CA HIS A 168 -3.22 14.89 -5.21
C HIS A 168 -4.10 15.72 -6.16
N LEU A 169 -5.43 15.54 -6.13
CA LEU A 169 -6.35 16.48 -6.79
C LEU A 169 -6.28 17.84 -6.09
N SER A 170 -6.02 18.92 -6.86
CA SER A 170 -6.07 20.29 -6.34
C SER A 170 -7.53 20.69 -6.08
N VAL A 171 -7.87 20.87 -4.82
CA VAL A 171 -9.20 21.32 -4.37
C VAL A 171 -9.23 22.83 -4.09
N ALA A 172 -8.07 23.46 -3.92
CA ALA A 172 -7.93 24.90 -3.75
C ALA A 172 -6.59 25.38 -4.35
N MET A 173 -6.63 26.37 -5.25
CA MET A 173 -5.42 26.82 -5.96
C MET A 173 -4.40 27.48 -5.02
N ASP A 174 -4.86 28.21 -4.01
CA ASP A 174 -4.04 28.91 -3.02
C ASP A 174 -3.94 28.13 -1.68
N GLY A 175 -4.16 26.81 -1.73
CA GLY A 175 -4.13 25.96 -0.54
C GLY A 175 -2.70 25.66 -0.04
N PRO A 176 -2.58 24.88 1.06
CA PRO A 176 -1.30 24.52 1.63
C PRO A 176 -0.42 23.75 0.65
N LEU A 177 0.89 23.82 0.88
CA LEU A 177 1.87 23.06 0.11
C LEU A 177 1.74 21.57 0.42
N CYS A 178 1.55 20.77 -0.61
CA CYS A 178 1.53 19.32 -0.52
C CYS A 178 2.93 18.71 -0.65
N SER A 179 3.15 17.54 -0.08
CA SER A 179 4.37 16.72 -0.21
C SER A 179 4.78 16.49 -1.68
N CYS A 180 3.82 16.49 -2.62
CA CYS A 180 4.09 16.36 -4.06
C CYS A 180 4.67 17.63 -4.72
N GLY A 181 4.83 18.73 -3.99
CA GLY A 181 5.35 20.02 -4.46
C GLY A 181 4.28 20.95 -5.08
N ARG A 182 3.01 20.53 -5.15
CA ARG A 182 1.89 21.37 -5.60
C ARG A 182 1.14 21.97 -4.41
N HIS A 183 0.36 23.00 -4.66
CA HIS A 183 -0.51 23.62 -3.67
C HIS A 183 -1.93 23.07 -3.76
N GLY A 184 -2.60 22.97 -2.60
CA GLY A 184 -4.02 22.74 -2.49
C GLY A 184 -4.50 21.34 -2.84
N CYS A 185 -3.63 20.33 -2.76
CA CYS A 185 -4.04 18.93 -2.91
C CYS A 185 -5.00 18.51 -1.79
N LEU A 186 -5.93 17.61 -2.08
CA LEU A 186 -6.87 17.04 -1.10
C LEU A 186 -6.14 16.50 0.14
N GLU A 187 -5.05 15.78 -0.05
CA GLU A 187 -4.21 15.25 1.03
C GLU A 187 -3.69 16.34 1.99
N ALA A 188 -3.35 17.52 1.46
CA ALA A 188 -2.88 18.62 2.28
C ALA A 188 -3.96 19.25 3.19
N PHE A 189 -5.25 18.94 2.94
CA PHE A 189 -6.38 19.36 3.76
C PHE A 189 -6.94 18.26 4.65
N ALA A 190 -6.91 17.02 4.20
CA ALA A 190 -7.63 15.91 4.82
C ALA A 190 -6.77 14.65 5.04
N GLY A 191 -5.46 14.69 4.78
CA GLY A 191 -4.52 13.67 5.21
C GLY A 191 -4.33 13.70 6.73
N ARG A 192 -3.82 12.63 7.32
CA ARG A 192 -3.64 12.48 8.78
C ARG A 192 -3.01 13.70 9.43
N ARG A 193 -1.91 14.22 8.86
CA ARG A 193 -1.22 15.40 9.41
C ARG A 193 -2.16 16.62 9.52
N ALA A 194 -2.92 16.90 8.47
CA ALA A 194 -3.86 18.01 8.47
C ALA A 194 -4.99 17.80 9.49
N LEU A 195 -5.48 16.59 9.66
CA LEU A 195 -6.51 16.25 10.65
C LEU A 195 -5.99 16.37 12.08
N VAL A 196 -4.80 15.86 12.36
CA VAL A 196 -4.16 15.97 13.69
C VAL A 196 -3.91 17.43 14.06
N GLU A 197 -3.41 18.23 13.11
CA GLU A 197 -3.20 19.67 13.30
C GLU A 197 -4.52 20.42 13.54
N ALA A 198 -5.55 20.11 12.75
CA ALA A 198 -6.88 20.72 12.91
C ALA A 198 -7.56 20.34 14.24
N ALA A 199 -7.32 19.13 14.73
CA ALA A 199 -7.80 18.65 16.03
C ALA A 199 -7.03 19.26 17.22
N GLY A 200 -5.93 19.99 16.98
CA GLY A 200 -5.08 20.55 18.03
C GLY A 200 -4.32 19.48 18.84
N ILE A 201 -4.18 18.28 18.28
CA ILE A 201 -3.41 17.20 18.87
C ILE A 201 -1.94 17.48 18.57
N ALA A 202 -1.08 17.55 19.60
CA ALA A 202 0.35 17.63 19.38
C ALA A 202 0.82 16.35 18.67
N GLU A 203 1.69 16.48 17.68
CA GLU A 203 2.38 15.33 17.05
C GLU A 203 3.37 14.69 18.07
N ASP A 204 2.87 14.19 19.18
CA ASP A 204 3.60 13.21 19.96
C ASP A 204 3.47 11.88 19.19
N GLY A 205 4.59 11.29 18.81
CA GLY A 205 4.73 10.24 17.79
C GLY A 205 3.93 8.94 17.96
N ASP A 206 2.79 8.98 18.65
CA ASP A 206 1.94 7.84 18.97
C ASP A 206 0.43 8.12 18.77
N ALA A 207 0.04 9.30 18.27
CA ALA A 207 -1.36 9.58 17.98
C ALA A 207 -1.83 8.77 16.77
N THR A 208 -2.64 7.75 17.01
CA THR A 208 -3.25 6.93 15.95
C THR A 208 -4.35 7.74 15.26
N SER A 209 -4.55 7.52 13.95
CA SER A 209 -5.62 8.18 13.18
C SER A 209 -7.03 7.96 13.75
N SER A 210 -7.24 6.89 14.54
CA SER A 210 -8.49 6.62 15.26
C SER A 210 -8.80 7.66 16.34
N GLU A 211 -7.81 8.22 17.04
CA GLU A 211 -8.05 9.24 18.07
C GLU A 211 -8.50 10.58 17.49
N ALA A 212 -8.08 10.91 16.27
CA ALA A 212 -8.50 12.14 15.59
C ALA A 212 -9.91 12.05 14.99
N ILE A 213 -10.45 10.85 14.79
CA ILE A 213 -11.79 10.62 14.19
C ILE A 213 -12.88 10.57 15.28
N ASP A 214 -12.52 10.20 16.51
CA ASP A 214 -13.46 10.07 17.64
C ASP A 214 -13.74 11.40 18.38
N MET A 215 -13.17 12.54 17.93
CA MET A 215 -13.43 13.89 18.42
C MET A 215 -14.32 14.70 17.45
#